data_5a0750fc11b28266784042416fb66786
#
_entry.id   5a0750fc11b28266784042416fb66786
#
_cell.length_a   1.000
_cell.length_b   1.000
_cell.length_c   1.000
_cell.angle_alpha   90.00
_cell.angle_beta   90.00
_cell.angle_gamma   90.00
#
_symmetry.space_group_name_H-M   'P 1'
#
loop_
_entity.id
_entity.type
_entity.pdbx_description
1 polymer ?
#
loop_
_entity_poly.entity_id
_entity_poly.type
_entity_poly.pdbx_seq_one_letter_code
_entity_poly.pdbx_strand_id
1 'polypeptide(L)'
;MGKERRQKSGSRESGPPPEFEEEVIQIDRVTRVVKGGRRLRFRATVVIGNKKGRIGLGVGKSNEEANSIQKAIAKAKKNIYEIPIYKGTIPHGVKSKFKSSIVIILPACEGTGLIAGGAMRKVVELAGIRNILSKSLGSSNRINNAKAAITGLKELRRLPNRTTDFEVKSIPPKNEKKIISNDETQNEKKEMTPVDHGKKNQNESEKNIENSKKVEIQ
;
A
#
# COMPACT_ATOMS: atom_id res chain seq x y z
N MET A 1 8.01 69.28 -16.28
CA MET A 1 8.78 68.51 -15.27
C MET A 1 8.03 67.22 -14.97
N GLY A 2 8.36 66.14 -15.69
CA GLY A 2 7.77 64.84 -15.56
C GLY A 2 8.45 64.06 -14.40
N LYS A 3 7.67 63.60 -13.42
CA LYS A 3 8.14 62.71 -12.33
C LYS A 3 8.10 61.29 -12.82
N GLU A 4 9.26 60.72 -13.16
CA GLU A 4 9.42 59.29 -13.41
C GLU A 4 9.12 58.47 -12.16
N ARG A 5 8.04 57.68 -12.20
CA ARG A 5 7.76 56.66 -11.17
C ARG A 5 8.69 55.49 -11.42
N ARG A 6 9.78 55.39 -10.67
CA ARG A 6 10.60 54.19 -10.55
C ARG A 6 9.75 53.05 -10.01
N GLN A 7 9.38 52.09 -10.88
CA GLN A 7 8.88 50.80 -10.45
C GLN A 7 10.01 50.02 -9.83
N LYS A 8 9.97 49.92 -8.49
CA LYS A 8 10.79 48.93 -7.77
C LYS A 8 10.25 47.54 -8.10
N SER A 9 10.89 46.86 -9.03
CA SER A 9 10.80 45.41 -9.19
C SER A 9 11.48 44.77 -8.00
N GLY A 10 10.72 44.52 -6.95
CA GLY A 10 11.17 43.74 -5.80
C GLY A 10 11.43 42.31 -6.25
N SER A 11 12.69 41.98 -6.50
CA SER A 11 13.16 40.61 -6.57
C SER A 11 12.77 39.97 -5.21
N ARG A 12 11.79 39.06 -5.24
CA ARG A 12 11.50 38.19 -4.09
C ARG A 12 12.76 37.35 -3.89
N GLU A 13 13.56 37.69 -2.90
CA GLU A 13 14.61 36.84 -2.42
C GLU A 13 13.97 35.48 -2.14
N SER A 14 14.37 34.48 -2.92
CA SER A 14 13.99 33.08 -2.69
C SER A 14 14.66 32.65 -1.37
N GLY A 15 13.89 32.72 -0.29
CA GLY A 15 14.30 32.12 0.99
C GLY A 15 14.70 30.64 0.77
N PRO A 16 15.42 30.04 1.73
CA PRO A 16 15.83 28.64 1.61
C PRO A 16 14.61 27.78 1.27
N PRO A 17 14.77 26.77 0.39
CA PRO A 17 13.66 25.96 -0.05
C PRO A 17 12.90 25.39 1.16
N PRO A 18 11.58 25.35 1.15
CA PRO A 18 10.80 24.87 2.27
C PRO A 18 11.19 23.43 2.59
N GLU A 19 11.52 23.16 3.86
CA GLU A 19 11.93 21.82 4.34
C GLU A 19 10.89 20.73 4.04
N PHE A 20 9.62 21.12 3.89
CA PHE A 20 8.49 20.23 3.66
C PHE A 20 7.75 20.63 2.39
N GLU A 21 7.51 19.68 1.54
CA GLU A 21 6.57 19.81 0.43
C GLU A 21 5.14 19.64 0.96
N GLU A 22 4.22 20.38 0.38
CA GLU A 22 2.82 20.44 0.82
C GLU A 22 1.91 19.99 -0.32
N GLU A 23 1.01 19.05 -0.06
CA GLU A 23 0.05 18.58 -1.07
C GLU A 23 -1.37 18.52 -0.49
N VAL A 24 -2.31 19.06 -1.25
CA VAL A 24 -3.73 19.05 -0.89
C VAL A 24 -4.37 17.75 -1.36
N ILE A 25 -4.90 16.95 -0.42
CA ILE A 25 -5.65 15.73 -0.74
C ILE A 25 -7.04 16.09 -1.27
N GLN A 26 -7.73 16.98 -0.54
CA GLN A 26 -9.12 17.32 -0.83
C GLN A 26 -9.51 18.65 -0.18
N ILE A 27 -10.32 19.42 -0.89
CA ILE A 27 -11.01 20.59 -0.38
C ILE A 27 -12.51 20.33 -0.49
N ASP A 28 -13.21 20.46 0.63
CA ASP A 28 -14.65 20.25 0.72
C ASP A 28 -15.33 21.54 1.13
N ARG A 29 -16.43 21.87 0.47
CA ARG A 29 -17.34 22.91 0.89
C ARG A 29 -18.31 22.36 1.94
N VAL A 30 -18.16 22.77 3.19
CA VAL A 30 -19.00 22.32 4.31
C VAL A 30 -19.95 23.42 4.76
N THR A 31 -21.16 23.03 5.10
CA THR A 31 -22.21 23.97 5.49
C THR A 31 -22.69 23.70 6.92
N ARG A 32 -23.02 24.76 7.62
CA ARG A 32 -23.77 24.69 8.89
C ARG A 32 -25.08 25.42 8.70
N VAL A 33 -26.17 24.72 8.93
CA VAL A 33 -27.52 25.30 8.90
C VAL A 33 -27.74 26.07 10.20
N VAL A 34 -28.26 27.30 10.07
CA VAL A 34 -28.62 28.16 11.18
C VAL A 34 -30.04 28.69 10.98
N LYS A 35 -30.66 29.28 12.00
CA LYS A 35 -31.94 29.99 11.86
C LYS A 35 -31.76 31.10 10.80
N GLY A 36 -32.47 31.06 9.70
CA GLY A 36 -32.37 32.05 8.61
C GLY A 36 -31.36 31.74 7.49
N GLY A 37 -30.71 30.57 7.46
CA GLY A 37 -29.89 30.21 6.32
C GLY A 37 -28.77 29.22 6.55
N ARG A 38 -27.78 29.23 5.65
CA ARG A 38 -26.63 28.31 5.65
C ARG A 38 -25.34 29.10 5.71
N ARG A 39 -24.48 28.81 6.69
CA ARG A 39 -23.11 29.34 6.76
C ARG A 39 -22.15 28.37 6.09
N LEU A 40 -21.52 28.82 5.01
CA LEU A 40 -20.56 28.05 4.21
C LEU A 40 -19.16 28.17 4.81
N ARG A 41 -18.38 27.06 4.75
CA ARG A 41 -16.95 27.04 5.08
C ARG A 41 -16.25 26.06 4.16
N PHE A 42 -14.94 26.25 3.98
CA PHE A 42 -14.06 25.33 3.29
C PHE A 42 -13.31 24.48 4.30
N ARG A 43 -13.21 23.18 4.02
CA ARG A 43 -12.44 22.22 4.77
C ARG A 43 -11.33 21.71 3.87
N ALA A 44 -10.08 22.09 4.12
CA ALA A 44 -8.93 21.58 3.43
C ALA A 44 -8.28 20.43 4.24
N THR A 45 -7.89 19.38 3.54
CA THR A 45 -7.08 18.27 4.07
C THR A 45 -5.76 18.29 3.33
N VAL A 46 -4.66 18.51 4.07
CA VAL A 46 -3.32 18.67 3.52
C VAL A 46 -2.39 17.66 4.15
N VAL A 47 -1.51 17.11 3.33
CA VAL A 47 -0.36 16.31 3.76
C VAL A 47 0.90 17.12 3.52
N ILE A 48 1.84 17.02 4.41
CA ILE A 48 3.19 17.58 4.28
C ILE A 48 4.21 16.47 4.41
N GLY A 49 5.32 16.57 3.69
CA GLY A 49 6.39 15.59 3.79
C GLY A 49 7.71 16.14 3.26
N ASN A 50 8.81 15.54 3.67
CA ASN A 50 10.16 15.93 3.24
C ASN A 50 10.79 14.93 2.26
N LYS A 51 10.05 13.94 1.80
CA LYS A 51 10.56 12.82 0.97
C LYS A 51 11.73 12.02 1.61
N LYS A 52 11.94 12.20 2.92
CA LYS A 52 12.99 11.53 3.69
C LYS A 52 12.42 10.78 4.91
N GLY A 53 11.16 10.34 4.84
CA GLY A 53 10.49 9.59 5.90
C GLY A 53 9.74 10.44 6.94
N ARG A 54 9.72 11.77 6.85
CA ARG A 54 8.89 12.61 7.72
C ARG A 54 7.62 13.02 7.01
N ILE A 55 6.48 12.77 7.63
CA ILE A 55 5.16 13.06 7.07
C ILE A 55 4.22 13.61 8.13
N GLY A 56 3.35 14.53 7.75
CA GLY A 56 2.32 15.09 8.61
C GLY A 56 0.99 15.24 7.89
N LEU A 57 -0.12 15.11 8.61
CA LEU A 57 -1.46 15.33 8.11
C LEU A 57 -2.19 16.37 8.92
N GLY A 58 -2.78 17.34 8.24
CA GLY A 58 -3.58 18.38 8.85
C GLY A 58 -4.94 18.55 8.19
N VAL A 59 -5.93 18.95 8.97
CA VAL A 59 -7.26 19.34 8.50
C VAL A 59 -7.59 20.72 9.02
N GLY A 60 -7.79 21.67 8.12
CA GLY A 60 -8.16 23.06 8.41
C GLY A 60 -9.59 23.36 7.98
N LYS A 61 -10.25 24.31 8.65
CA LYS A 61 -11.54 24.86 8.25
C LYS A 61 -11.50 26.38 8.34
N SER A 62 -11.96 27.05 7.27
CA SER A 62 -12.06 28.51 7.23
C SER A 62 -13.22 28.96 6.34
N ASN A 63 -13.54 30.24 6.36
CA ASN A 63 -14.52 30.83 5.42
C ASN A 63 -13.93 30.91 4.01
N GLU A 64 -12.64 31.08 3.89
CA GLU A 64 -11.87 31.16 2.64
C GLU A 64 -11.04 29.91 2.45
N GLU A 65 -10.84 29.54 1.20
CA GLU A 65 -10.08 28.34 0.81
C GLU A 65 -8.61 28.48 1.20
N ALA A 66 -7.94 29.58 0.82
CA ALA A 66 -6.53 29.84 1.12
C ALA A 66 -6.25 29.77 2.63
N ASN A 67 -7.06 30.42 3.44
CA ASN A 67 -6.96 30.38 4.90
C ASN A 67 -7.22 28.98 5.48
N SER A 68 -8.05 28.14 4.82
CA SER A 68 -8.29 26.75 5.25
C SER A 68 -7.08 25.89 5.01
N ILE A 69 -6.37 26.08 3.88
CA ILE A 69 -5.11 25.38 3.55
C ILE A 69 -4.01 25.76 4.53
N GLN A 70 -3.78 27.05 4.78
CA GLN A 70 -2.77 27.52 5.76
C GLN A 70 -3.01 26.95 7.16
N LYS A 71 -4.26 26.90 7.63
CA LYS A 71 -4.63 26.28 8.91
C LYS A 71 -4.39 24.78 8.91
N ALA A 72 -4.60 24.10 7.77
CA ALA A 72 -4.32 22.67 7.63
C ALA A 72 -2.81 22.40 7.70
N ILE A 73 -2.00 23.18 6.98
CA ILE A 73 -0.53 23.12 7.00
C ILE A 73 0.01 23.34 8.42
N ALA A 74 -0.43 24.38 9.11
CA ALA A 74 -0.02 24.65 10.48
C ALA A 74 -0.36 23.48 11.44
N LYS A 75 -1.48 22.79 11.24
CA LYS A 75 -1.83 21.57 11.98
C LYS A 75 -0.99 20.38 11.58
N ALA A 76 -0.67 20.24 10.30
CA ALA A 76 0.16 19.15 9.81
C ALA A 76 1.60 19.27 10.37
N LYS A 77 2.16 20.48 10.41
CA LYS A 77 3.49 20.78 11.02
C LYS A 77 3.55 20.42 12.50
N LYS A 78 2.43 20.47 13.23
CA LYS A 78 2.36 20.04 14.64
C LYS A 78 2.30 18.53 14.83
N ASN A 79 1.90 17.79 13.78
CA ASN A 79 1.68 16.35 13.81
C ASN A 79 2.56 15.66 12.77
N ILE A 80 3.87 15.76 12.92
CA ILE A 80 4.85 15.11 12.07
C ILE A 80 5.21 13.75 12.66
N TYR A 81 5.32 12.74 11.83
CA TYR A 81 5.69 11.38 12.17
C TYR A 81 6.88 10.92 11.33
N GLU A 82 7.76 10.13 11.93
CA GLU A 82 8.87 9.50 11.24
C GLU A 82 8.50 8.08 10.83
N ILE A 83 8.79 7.75 9.59
CA ILE A 83 8.49 6.46 8.97
C ILE A 83 9.82 5.79 8.61
N PRO A 84 10.04 4.53 9.00
CA PRO A 84 11.22 3.79 8.58
C PRO A 84 11.10 3.41 7.10
N ILE A 85 12.01 3.93 6.28
CA ILE A 85 12.14 3.58 4.86
C ILE A 85 13.35 2.67 4.71
N TYR A 86 13.20 1.57 3.96
CA TYR A 86 14.25 0.61 3.68
C TYR A 86 14.38 0.40 2.17
N LYS A 87 15.55 0.72 1.59
CA LYS A 87 15.82 0.60 0.13
C LYS A 87 14.70 1.14 -0.77
N GLY A 88 14.11 2.31 -0.40
CA GLY A 88 13.03 2.94 -1.16
C GLY A 88 11.65 2.29 -1.03
N THR A 89 11.50 1.31 -0.13
CA THR A 89 10.23 0.65 0.22
C THR A 89 10.03 0.60 1.73
N ILE A 90 9.00 -0.10 2.20
CA ILE A 90 8.72 -0.34 3.62
C ILE A 90 9.32 -1.67 4.10
N PRO A 91 9.69 -1.80 5.40
CA PRO A 91 10.32 -3.01 5.92
C PRO A 91 9.43 -4.26 5.90
N HIS A 92 8.13 -4.12 6.13
CA HIS A 92 7.16 -5.22 6.13
C HIS A 92 5.76 -4.75 5.77
N GLY A 93 4.88 -5.68 5.40
CA GLY A 93 3.49 -5.40 5.12
C GLY A 93 2.69 -5.06 6.39
N VAL A 94 1.78 -4.09 6.29
CA VAL A 94 0.89 -3.67 7.38
C VAL A 94 -0.54 -3.55 6.90
N LYS A 95 -1.47 -3.98 7.75
CA LYS A 95 -2.91 -3.76 7.59
C LYS A 95 -3.38 -2.88 8.74
N SER A 96 -3.79 -1.66 8.41
CA SER A 96 -4.27 -0.68 9.40
C SER A 96 -5.73 -0.33 9.19
N LYS A 97 -6.41 0.05 10.28
CA LYS A 97 -7.82 0.46 10.27
C LYS A 97 -7.97 1.80 10.96
N PHE A 98 -8.68 2.70 10.31
CA PHE A 98 -9.13 3.95 10.92
C PHE A 98 -10.61 4.16 10.64
N LYS A 99 -11.45 4.07 11.67
CA LYS A 99 -12.92 4.03 11.54
C LYS A 99 -13.34 2.89 10.60
N SER A 100 -14.10 3.20 9.54
CA SER A 100 -14.55 2.25 8.52
C SER A 100 -13.55 2.03 7.37
N SER A 101 -12.46 2.80 7.32
CA SER A 101 -11.42 2.65 6.31
C SER A 101 -10.38 1.63 6.76
N ILE A 102 -10.10 0.66 5.91
CA ILE A 102 -9.05 -0.34 6.08
C ILE A 102 -8.05 -0.14 4.96
N VAL A 103 -6.78 -0.09 5.29
CA VAL A 103 -5.69 0.08 4.33
C VAL A 103 -4.71 -1.07 4.50
N ILE A 104 -4.36 -1.70 3.38
CA ILE A 104 -3.31 -2.71 3.29
C ILE A 104 -2.16 -2.08 2.54
N ILE A 105 -0.97 -2.14 3.11
CA ILE A 105 0.26 -1.61 2.55
C ILE A 105 1.28 -2.73 2.54
N LEU A 106 1.84 -3.04 1.37
CA LEU A 106 2.80 -4.12 1.15
C LEU A 106 4.09 -3.56 0.54
N PRO A 107 5.26 -4.07 0.92
CA PRO A 107 6.50 -3.74 0.27
C PRO A 107 6.49 -4.22 -1.18
N ALA A 108 7.21 -3.53 -2.05
CA ALA A 108 7.36 -3.90 -3.45
C ALA A 108 8.83 -3.89 -3.87
N CYS A 109 9.16 -4.69 -4.89
CA CYS A 109 10.49 -4.73 -5.48
C CYS A 109 10.85 -3.41 -6.17
N GLU A 110 12.13 -3.16 -6.35
CA GLU A 110 12.61 -2.02 -7.12
C GLU A 110 12.06 -2.05 -8.54
N GLY A 111 11.61 -0.89 -9.03
CA GLY A 111 10.98 -0.77 -10.35
C GLY A 111 9.46 -0.90 -10.38
N THR A 112 8.82 -1.38 -9.32
CA THR A 112 7.35 -1.47 -9.25
C THR A 112 6.66 -0.10 -9.22
N GLY A 113 7.30 0.91 -8.63
CA GLY A 113 6.74 2.24 -8.45
C GLY A 113 5.62 2.31 -7.41
N LEU A 114 4.86 3.40 -7.43
CA LEU A 114 3.78 3.67 -6.48
C LEU A 114 2.43 3.14 -7.00
N ILE A 115 1.98 2.02 -6.49
CA ILE A 115 0.66 1.46 -6.77
C ILE A 115 -0.24 1.71 -5.56
N ALA A 116 -0.95 2.84 -5.58
CA ALA A 116 -1.74 3.31 -4.45
C ALA A 116 -2.99 4.08 -4.90
N GLY A 117 -4.05 4.04 -4.11
CA GLY A 117 -5.23 4.88 -4.29
C GLY A 117 -4.92 6.36 -4.05
N GLY A 118 -5.69 7.28 -4.65
CA GLY A 118 -5.36 8.71 -4.73
C GLY A 118 -4.93 9.37 -3.41
N ALA A 119 -5.67 9.20 -2.32
CA ALA A 119 -5.30 9.79 -1.03
C ALA A 119 -4.03 9.14 -0.43
N MET A 120 -3.87 7.83 -0.60
CA MET A 120 -2.70 7.10 -0.12
C MET A 120 -1.46 7.39 -0.96
N ARG A 121 -1.62 7.55 -2.28
CA ARG A 121 -0.51 7.89 -3.19
C ARG A 121 0.18 9.17 -2.73
N LYS A 122 -0.59 10.24 -2.47
CA LYS A 122 -0.07 11.52 -1.96
C LYS A 122 0.67 11.36 -0.63
N VAL A 123 0.14 10.54 0.28
CA VAL A 123 0.79 10.26 1.58
C VAL A 123 2.13 9.55 1.37
N VAL A 124 2.17 8.51 0.54
CA VAL A 124 3.37 7.69 0.32
C VAL A 124 4.44 8.44 -0.47
N GLU A 125 4.03 9.23 -1.46
CA GLU A 125 4.90 10.06 -2.29
C GLU A 125 5.64 11.11 -1.46
N LEU A 126 4.90 11.85 -0.62
CA LEU A 126 5.48 12.84 0.30
C LEU A 126 6.31 12.20 1.42
N ALA A 127 6.05 10.95 1.77
CA ALA A 127 6.92 10.19 2.67
C ALA A 127 8.27 9.87 2.04
N GLY A 128 8.36 9.80 0.70
CA GLY A 128 9.58 9.47 -0.04
C GLY A 128 9.77 7.98 -0.32
N ILE A 129 8.68 7.20 -0.23
CA ILE A 129 8.67 5.79 -0.60
C ILE A 129 8.53 5.70 -2.12
N ARG A 130 9.40 4.93 -2.79
CA ARG A 130 9.42 4.80 -4.25
C ARG A 130 8.65 3.58 -4.75
N ASN A 131 8.70 2.47 -4.00
CA ASN A 131 8.11 1.20 -4.41
C ASN A 131 7.18 0.68 -3.33
N ILE A 132 5.89 0.59 -3.64
CA ILE A 132 4.86 0.17 -2.69
C ILE A 132 3.62 -0.33 -3.41
N LEU A 133 2.97 -1.32 -2.81
CA LEU A 133 1.65 -1.78 -3.19
C LEU A 133 0.67 -1.42 -2.07
N SER A 134 -0.42 -0.76 -2.39
CA SER A 134 -1.43 -0.46 -1.39
C SER A 134 -2.86 -0.56 -1.92
N LYS A 135 -3.75 -1.03 -1.04
CA LYS A 135 -5.18 -1.16 -1.33
C LYS A 135 -6.01 -0.58 -0.19
N SER A 136 -6.94 0.30 -0.53
CA SER A 136 -7.97 0.74 0.42
C SER A 136 -9.20 -0.16 0.29
N LEU A 137 -9.72 -0.58 1.45
CA LEU A 137 -10.91 -1.38 1.60
C LEU A 137 -11.89 -0.64 2.52
N GLY A 138 -13.18 -1.00 2.43
CA GLY A 138 -14.22 -0.39 3.24
C GLY A 138 -14.65 0.97 2.71
N SER A 139 -14.33 2.06 3.40
CA SER A 139 -14.81 3.39 3.05
C SER A 139 -13.99 4.06 1.95
N SER A 140 -14.67 4.76 1.04
CA SER A 140 -14.04 5.63 0.01
C SER A 140 -13.64 7.02 0.53
N ASN A 141 -13.87 7.32 1.81
CA ASN A 141 -13.57 8.63 2.38
C ASN A 141 -12.06 8.91 2.38
N ARG A 142 -11.62 9.89 1.57
CA ARG A 142 -10.22 10.25 1.37
C ARG A 142 -9.50 10.63 2.66
N ILE A 143 -10.19 11.34 3.58
CA ILE A 143 -9.63 11.76 4.87
C ILE A 143 -9.35 10.55 5.76
N ASN A 144 -10.29 9.61 5.82
CA ASN A 144 -10.13 8.41 6.63
C ASN A 144 -9.05 7.48 6.05
N ASN A 145 -8.99 7.35 4.72
CA ASN A 145 -7.96 6.57 4.04
C ASN A 145 -6.56 7.15 4.29
N ALA A 146 -6.39 8.48 4.21
CA ALA A 146 -5.12 9.12 4.53
C ALA A 146 -4.70 8.92 6.00
N LYS A 147 -5.65 9.02 6.94
CA LYS A 147 -5.38 8.75 8.35
C LYS A 147 -5.02 7.29 8.60
N ALA A 148 -5.75 6.35 7.99
CA ALA A 148 -5.44 4.93 8.08
C ALA A 148 -4.04 4.63 7.53
N ALA A 149 -3.67 5.22 6.38
CA ALA A 149 -2.35 5.06 5.80
C ALA A 149 -1.23 5.53 6.77
N ILE A 150 -1.39 6.72 7.35
CA ILE A 150 -0.42 7.25 8.32
C ILE A 150 -0.36 6.38 9.59
N THR A 151 -1.50 5.89 10.08
CA THR A 151 -1.52 4.97 11.24
C THR A 151 -0.73 3.70 10.91
N GLY A 152 -0.95 3.09 9.74
CA GLY A 152 -0.21 1.91 9.31
C GLY A 152 1.30 2.17 9.14
N LEU A 153 1.66 3.31 8.56
CA LEU A 153 3.07 3.69 8.41
C LEU A 153 3.76 3.96 9.76
N LYS A 154 3.03 4.40 10.78
CA LYS A 154 3.55 4.55 12.16
C LYS A 154 3.78 3.21 12.86
N GLU A 155 2.98 2.21 12.56
CA GLU A 155 3.07 0.87 13.13
C GLU A 155 4.24 0.06 12.57
N LEU A 156 4.90 0.58 11.52
CA LEU A 156 6.09 -0.05 10.95
C LEU A 156 7.21 -0.14 11.99
N ARG A 157 7.73 -1.34 12.19
CA ARG A 157 8.90 -1.58 13.05
C ARG A 157 10.16 -1.31 12.24
N ARG A 158 11.10 -0.58 12.85
CA ARG A 158 12.46 -0.51 12.29
C ARG A 158 13.06 -1.90 12.37
N LEU A 159 13.49 -2.44 11.23
CA LEU A 159 14.30 -3.65 11.26
C LEU A 159 15.59 -3.30 12.04
N PRO A 160 16.00 -4.11 13.03
CA PRO A 160 17.34 -3.97 13.56
C PRO A 160 18.30 -4.08 12.38
N ASN A 161 19.37 -3.29 12.37
CA ASN A 161 20.43 -3.39 11.36
C ASN A 161 21.01 -4.80 11.41
N ARG A 162 20.32 -5.73 10.80
CA ARG A 162 20.96 -6.96 10.36
C ARG A 162 21.82 -6.49 9.20
N THR A 163 23.11 -6.28 9.47
CA THR A 163 24.14 -6.36 8.47
C THR A 163 23.77 -7.55 7.60
N THR A 164 23.42 -7.25 6.40
CA THR A 164 22.82 -8.13 5.43
C THR A 164 23.84 -9.16 5.01
N ASP A 165 23.86 -10.27 5.67
CA ASP A 165 24.29 -11.52 5.10
C ASP A 165 23.07 -12.44 4.99
N PHE A 166 22.09 -12.03 4.17
CA PHE A 166 21.39 -13.01 3.39
C PHE A 166 22.38 -13.48 2.32
N GLU A 167 23.35 -14.30 2.69
CA GLU A 167 23.77 -15.33 1.80
C GLU A 167 22.51 -16.01 1.31
N VAL A 168 22.18 -15.76 0.08
CA VAL A 168 21.28 -16.62 -0.67
C VAL A 168 21.99 -17.97 -0.60
N LYS A 169 21.65 -18.78 0.42
CA LYS A 169 21.95 -20.20 0.37
C LYS A 169 21.24 -20.65 -0.89
N SER A 170 22.00 -20.73 -1.95
CA SER A 170 21.62 -21.31 -3.21
C SER A 170 20.94 -22.62 -2.86
N ILE A 171 19.64 -22.70 -3.11
CA ILE A 171 18.89 -23.95 -3.04
C ILE A 171 19.67 -24.90 -3.92
N PRO A 172 20.25 -25.98 -3.38
CA PRO A 172 20.98 -26.92 -4.23
C PRO A 172 20.00 -27.40 -5.30
N PRO A 173 20.40 -27.47 -6.57
CA PRO A 173 19.50 -27.93 -7.61
C PRO A 173 19.01 -29.30 -7.22
N LYS A 174 17.69 -29.46 -7.11
CA LYS A 174 17.06 -30.77 -6.91
C LYS A 174 17.57 -31.67 -8.01
N ASN A 175 18.41 -32.64 -7.60
CA ASN A 175 18.85 -33.81 -8.34
C ASN A 175 18.30 -33.92 -9.78
N GLU A 176 19.11 -33.51 -10.73
CA GLU A 176 19.04 -34.05 -12.08
C GLU A 176 19.25 -35.57 -11.95
N LYS A 177 18.17 -36.30 -12.16
CA LYS A 177 18.25 -37.75 -12.30
C LYS A 177 19.26 -38.02 -13.43
N LYS A 178 20.41 -38.56 -13.08
CA LYS A 178 21.36 -39.14 -14.01
C LYS A 178 20.58 -40.14 -14.88
N ILE A 179 20.31 -39.77 -16.12
CA ILE A 179 20.00 -40.72 -17.18
C ILE A 179 21.31 -41.41 -17.48
N ILE A 180 21.52 -42.55 -16.90
CA ILE A 180 22.62 -43.44 -17.25
C ILE A 180 22.16 -44.12 -18.57
N SER A 181 22.77 -43.71 -19.65
CA SER A 181 22.79 -44.41 -20.89
C SER A 181 23.60 -45.74 -20.68
N ASN A 182 22.93 -46.84 -20.57
CA ASN A 182 23.54 -48.15 -20.75
C ASN A 182 23.03 -48.69 -22.09
N ASP A 183 23.77 -48.41 -23.15
CA ASP A 183 23.92 -49.31 -24.26
C ASP A 183 24.95 -50.39 -23.83
N GLU A 184 24.53 -51.60 -23.79
CA GLU A 184 25.25 -52.78 -24.27
C GLU A 184 24.50 -54.07 -23.86
N THR A 185 23.91 -54.69 -24.92
CA THR A 185 23.89 -56.12 -25.23
C THR A 185 23.82 -57.15 -24.11
N GLN A 186 22.73 -57.91 -24.05
CA GLN A 186 22.77 -59.31 -24.40
C GLN A 186 21.41 -59.98 -24.20
N ASN A 187 20.93 -60.53 -25.31
CA ASN A 187 20.14 -61.77 -25.47
C ASN A 187 19.94 -62.61 -24.19
N GLU A 188 18.69 -62.92 -23.89
CA GLU A 188 18.24 -64.32 -23.92
C GLU A 188 16.73 -64.43 -23.65
N LYS A 189 16.16 -65.28 -24.49
CA LYS A 189 14.80 -65.79 -24.55
C LYS A 189 14.34 -66.32 -23.17
N LYS A 190 13.07 -66.08 -22.82
CA LYS A 190 12.09 -67.14 -22.55
C LYS A 190 10.72 -66.59 -22.17
N GLU A 191 9.81 -67.03 -23.03
CA GLU A 191 8.51 -67.66 -22.71
C GLU A 191 7.37 -66.83 -22.14
N MET A 192 6.39 -66.78 -22.99
CA MET A 192 4.98 -66.46 -22.85
C MET A 192 4.33 -67.19 -21.68
N THR A 193 3.48 -66.48 -20.94
CA THR A 193 2.15 -67.00 -20.62
C THR A 193 1.20 -65.83 -20.31
N PRO A 194 -0.01 -65.90 -20.81
CA PRO A 194 -1.05 -64.89 -20.58
C PRO A 194 -2.02 -65.36 -19.49
N VAL A 195 -2.41 -64.53 -18.58
CA VAL A 195 -3.59 -64.66 -17.68
C VAL A 195 -3.84 -63.27 -17.11
N ASP A 196 -4.94 -62.69 -17.00
CA ASP A 196 -6.36 -62.92 -17.04
C ASP A 196 -7.04 -61.59 -16.69
N HIS A 197 -8.04 -61.18 -17.43
CA HIS A 197 -8.91 -60.06 -17.13
C HIS A 197 -9.92 -60.49 -16.04
N GLY A 198 -9.93 -59.78 -14.90
CA GLY A 198 -10.90 -60.05 -13.84
C GLY A 198 -11.17 -58.89 -12.89
N LYS A 199 -12.17 -58.07 -13.25
CA LYS A 199 -13.17 -57.49 -12.34
C LYS A 199 -12.72 -57.09 -10.91
N LYS A 200 -12.64 -55.80 -10.64
CA LYS A 200 -13.06 -55.18 -9.35
C LYS A 200 -13.04 -53.67 -9.50
N ASN A 201 -14.14 -53.03 -9.75
CA ASN A 201 -14.44 -51.64 -9.39
C ASN A 201 -15.93 -51.37 -9.68
N GLN A 202 -16.77 -51.90 -8.83
CA GLN A 202 -18.21 -51.57 -8.78
C GLN A 202 -18.71 -51.55 -7.33
N ASN A 203 -18.02 -50.95 -6.39
CA ASN A 203 -18.53 -50.86 -5.02
C ASN A 203 -18.22 -49.51 -4.29
N GLU A 204 -17.83 -48.47 -5.00
CA GLU A 204 -17.64 -47.13 -4.36
C GLU A 204 -18.68 -46.08 -4.78
N SER A 205 -19.55 -46.37 -5.73
CA SER A 205 -20.57 -45.40 -6.18
C SER A 205 -21.91 -45.50 -5.44
N GLU A 206 -22.15 -46.51 -4.63
CA GLU A 206 -23.42 -46.67 -3.90
C GLU A 206 -23.41 -46.15 -2.48
N LYS A 207 -22.25 -45.88 -1.87
CA LYS A 207 -22.16 -45.30 -0.50
C LYS A 207 -22.28 -43.80 -0.44
N ASN A 208 -22.18 -43.08 -1.54
CA ASN A 208 -22.29 -41.60 -1.54
C ASN A 208 -23.71 -41.08 -1.81
N ILE A 209 -24.64 -41.94 -2.16
CA ILE A 209 -26.05 -41.54 -2.43
C ILE A 209 -26.92 -41.68 -1.16
N GLU A 210 -26.52 -42.50 -0.20
CA GLU A 210 -27.29 -42.73 1.01
C GLU A 210 -27.04 -41.68 2.13
N ASN A 211 -25.89 -40.99 2.07
CA ASN A 211 -25.58 -39.90 3.03
C ASN A 211 -26.15 -38.53 2.64
N SER A 212 -26.63 -38.37 1.41
CA SER A 212 -27.24 -37.10 0.96
C SER A 212 -28.75 -37.01 1.26
N LYS A 213 -29.37 -38.10 1.67
CA LYS A 213 -30.82 -38.15 1.98
C LYS A 213 -31.16 -38.06 3.46
N LYS A 214 -30.18 -37.97 4.36
CA LYS A 214 -30.37 -37.85 5.81
C LYS A 214 -30.24 -36.45 6.41
N VAL A 215 -29.97 -35.43 5.59
CA VAL A 215 -29.78 -34.03 6.06
C VAL A 215 -31.00 -33.13 5.77
N GLU A 216 -32.06 -33.67 5.14
CA GLU A 216 -33.26 -32.88 4.78
C GLU A 216 -34.50 -33.11 5.64
N ILE A 217 -34.36 -33.81 6.78
CA ILE A 217 -35.47 -33.92 7.75
C ILE A 217 -34.90 -33.79 9.18
N GLN A 218 -34.64 -32.56 9.57
CA GLN A 218 -34.76 -32.06 10.96
C GLN A 218 -34.76 -30.53 10.93
#